data_4f2cc71c5fe4a28a68af4941b5c2d8f1
#
_entry.id   4f2cc71c5fe4a28a68af4941b5c2d8f1
#
_cell.length_a   1.000
_cell.length_b   1.000
_cell.length_c   1.000
_cell.angle_alpha   90.00
_cell.angle_beta   90.00
_cell.angle_gamma   90.00
#
_symmetry.space_group_name_H-M   'P 1'
#
loop_
_entity.id
_entity.type
_entity.pdbx_description
1 polymer ?
#
loop_
_entity_poly.entity_id
_entity_poly.type
_entity_poly.pdbx_seq_one_letter_code
_entity_poly.pdbx_strand_id
1 'polypeptide(L)'
;MIALRWLLPGIAAALVAGAGLRGLGATAEAPPVPPPVQAADAPAPAQDLPVLQVHRYTMAGRIRPLLFWIGRDDVGIGEIVWRGADGAVAYELLIGTDAAKAPRGINRWGYVLEDSRPSGTRVLGVMTTSEEATLTDVRREADEGNRRGRFKAIDARIASGISRTATETIETDRDLTVHDKAILVRQVEERLSSVPPKETPVPAGVRPGFLGAVAELMTGTISARRAGAAALRRMKGHTIAYVYGRNLFDLALTDVESITRQAGAPAANTWPVRASFEIRARRSGARYPFNLEYATDGALAGVPTLIQYQPRWWLQAKLTLNAGTASASGGLTDATSPRTATNPLR
;
A
#
# COMPACT_ATOMS: atom_id res chain seq x y z
N MET A 1 17.45 -7.57 26.22
CA MET A 1 16.01 -7.47 25.87
C MET A 1 15.74 -6.13 25.18
N ILE A 2 16.31 -5.89 23.97
CA ILE A 2 16.37 -4.55 23.35
C ILE A 2 15.67 -4.51 21.95
N ALA A 3 15.06 -5.60 21.48
CA ALA A 3 14.93 -5.83 20.05
C ALA A 3 13.52 -5.71 19.43
N LEU A 4 12.50 -5.18 20.12
CA LEU A 4 11.14 -5.29 19.60
C LEU A 4 10.51 -3.95 19.13
N ARG A 5 11.31 -2.93 18.86
CA ARG A 5 10.84 -1.56 18.64
C ARG A 5 10.45 -1.16 17.20
N TRP A 6 10.64 -2.02 16.19
CA TRP A 6 10.70 -1.59 14.79
C TRP A 6 9.89 -2.43 13.79
N LEU A 7 8.73 -2.96 14.18
CA LEU A 7 8.07 -3.96 13.35
C LEU A 7 7.35 -3.45 12.09
N LEU A 8 7.16 -2.14 11.86
CA LEU A 8 6.33 -1.72 10.72
C LEU A 8 6.66 -0.42 9.96
N PRO A 9 7.76 0.31 10.16
CA PRO A 9 7.93 1.56 9.40
C PRO A 9 8.30 1.35 7.93
N GLY A 10 8.56 0.14 7.50
CA GLY A 10 9.34 -0.05 6.28
C GLY A 10 8.61 0.18 4.97
N ILE A 11 7.54 -0.51 4.68
CA ILE A 11 6.82 -0.29 3.42
C ILE A 11 6.11 1.06 3.48
N ALA A 12 5.51 1.39 4.62
CA ALA A 12 4.87 2.67 4.82
C ALA A 12 5.87 3.82 5.08
N ALA A 13 7.03 3.59 5.73
CA ALA A 13 8.07 4.62 5.94
C ALA A 13 8.79 5.02 4.65
N ALA A 14 8.98 4.11 3.71
CA ALA A 14 9.44 4.47 2.38
C ALA A 14 8.53 5.51 1.71
N LEU A 15 7.25 5.45 2.03
CA LEU A 15 6.23 6.32 1.46
C LEU A 15 6.16 7.70 2.14
N VAL A 16 6.61 7.85 3.37
CA VAL A 16 6.42 9.09 4.16
C VAL A 16 7.71 9.75 4.65
N ALA A 17 8.88 9.10 4.57
CA ALA A 17 10.18 9.60 5.06
C ALA A 17 10.70 10.90 4.40
N GLY A 18 9.96 11.52 3.48
CA GLY A 18 10.37 12.73 2.77
C GLY A 18 10.00 14.08 3.41
N ALA A 19 9.44 14.14 4.61
CA ALA A 19 8.85 15.37 5.16
C ALA A 19 9.59 16.02 6.33
N GLY A 20 10.87 15.80 6.50
CA GLY A 20 11.64 16.35 7.61
C GLY A 20 12.98 16.98 7.20
N LEU A 21 12.97 18.21 6.67
CA LEU A 21 14.11 19.11 6.73
C LEU A 21 13.63 20.57 6.72
N ARG A 22 14.05 21.30 7.72
CA ARG A 22 13.81 22.73 7.97
C ARG A 22 14.32 23.55 6.79
N GLY A 23 13.46 24.44 6.28
CA GLY A 23 13.83 25.41 5.26
C GLY A 23 14.73 26.49 5.83
N LEU A 24 15.82 26.80 5.13
CA LEU A 24 16.50 28.07 5.17
C LEU A 24 15.81 28.98 4.16
N GLY A 25 15.38 30.15 4.64
CA GLY A 25 14.63 31.11 3.85
C GLY A 25 15.48 31.76 2.75
N ALA A 26 14.86 31.92 1.62
CA ALA A 26 15.20 32.95 0.64
C ALA A 26 13.88 33.64 0.26
N THR A 27 13.80 34.91 0.58
CA THR A 27 12.72 35.80 0.15
C THR A 27 12.88 36.05 -1.33
N ALA A 28 11.97 35.50 -2.14
CA ALA A 28 11.78 35.86 -3.53
C ALA A 28 10.39 36.48 -3.67
N GLU A 29 10.36 37.63 -4.33
CA GLU A 29 9.23 38.47 -4.65
C GLU A 29 8.12 37.67 -5.36
N ALA A 30 6.88 37.81 -4.91
CA ALA A 30 5.75 37.03 -5.38
C ALA A 30 5.30 37.50 -6.79
N PRO A 31 5.13 36.58 -7.76
CA PRO A 31 4.48 36.88 -9.03
C PRO A 31 2.97 37.06 -8.81
N PRO A 32 2.27 37.79 -9.73
CA PRO A 32 0.87 38.13 -9.62
C PRO A 32 -0.03 36.90 -9.55
N VAL A 33 -1.00 36.94 -8.65
CA VAL A 33 -1.99 35.90 -8.43
C VAL A 33 -2.86 35.70 -9.66
N PRO A 34 -2.88 34.52 -10.30
CA PRO A 34 -3.84 34.21 -11.35
C PRO A 34 -5.27 34.12 -10.77
N PRO A 35 -6.30 34.41 -11.56
CA PRO A 35 -7.68 34.36 -11.12
C PRO A 35 -8.05 32.95 -10.63
N PRO A 36 -9.02 32.81 -9.70
CA PRO A 36 -9.40 31.53 -9.16
C PRO A 36 -9.92 30.62 -10.27
N VAL A 37 -9.16 29.57 -10.55
CA VAL A 37 -9.62 28.46 -11.40
C VAL A 37 -10.80 27.84 -10.67
N GLN A 38 -11.97 27.84 -11.31
CA GLN A 38 -13.16 27.12 -10.81
C GLN A 38 -12.73 25.71 -10.40
N ALA A 39 -13.13 25.32 -9.20
CA ALA A 39 -12.87 24.00 -8.68
C ALA A 39 -13.45 22.97 -9.67
N ALA A 40 -12.57 22.37 -10.47
CA ALA A 40 -12.93 21.22 -11.27
C ALA A 40 -13.45 20.15 -10.30
N ASP A 41 -14.58 19.56 -10.62
CA ASP A 41 -15.31 18.57 -9.83
C ASP A 41 -14.36 17.66 -9.05
N ALA A 42 -14.49 17.69 -7.73
CA ALA A 42 -13.71 16.80 -6.87
C ALA A 42 -14.06 15.36 -7.29
N PRO A 43 -13.07 14.52 -7.64
CA PRO A 43 -13.37 13.14 -8.00
C PRO A 43 -14.15 12.49 -6.88
N ALA A 44 -15.24 11.79 -7.24
CA ALA A 44 -16.04 11.01 -6.31
C ALA A 44 -15.14 10.08 -5.49
N PRO A 45 -15.45 9.78 -4.22
CA PRO A 45 -14.58 8.98 -3.37
C PRO A 45 -14.38 7.58 -3.98
N ALA A 46 -13.18 6.99 -3.80
CA ALA A 46 -12.85 5.65 -4.33
C ALA A 46 -13.80 4.54 -3.85
N GLN A 47 -14.52 4.79 -2.77
CA GLN A 47 -15.54 3.87 -2.21
C GLN A 47 -16.72 3.64 -3.17
N ASP A 48 -16.93 4.51 -4.15
CA ASP A 48 -17.99 4.36 -5.17
C ASP A 48 -17.65 3.30 -6.23
N LEU A 49 -16.38 2.89 -6.34
CA LEU A 49 -15.98 1.83 -7.26
C LEU A 49 -16.34 0.46 -6.71
N PRO A 50 -16.95 -0.43 -7.52
CA PRO A 50 -17.26 -1.79 -7.10
C PRO A 50 -15.99 -2.54 -6.67
N VAL A 51 -16.13 -3.32 -5.60
CA VAL A 51 -15.07 -4.22 -5.14
C VAL A 51 -14.96 -5.38 -6.12
N LEU A 52 -13.79 -5.54 -6.73
CA LEU A 52 -13.49 -6.65 -7.63
C LEU A 52 -12.92 -7.84 -6.84
N GLN A 53 -11.98 -7.57 -5.93
CA GLN A 53 -11.31 -8.60 -5.13
C GLN A 53 -10.93 -8.08 -3.75
N VAL A 54 -10.97 -8.96 -2.75
CA VAL A 54 -10.46 -8.72 -1.40
C VAL A 54 -9.56 -9.90 -1.02
N HIS A 55 -8.33 -9.59 -0.63
CA HIS A 55 -7.35 -10.58 -0.21
C HIS A 55 -6.87 -10.25 1.21
N ARG A 56 -6.96 -11.24 2.09
CA ARG A 56 -6.54 -11.10 3.49
C ARG A 56 -5.31 -11.93 3.77
N TYR A 57 -4.45 -11.40 4.62
CA TYR A 57 -3.15 -11.99 4.95
C TYR A 57 -2.99 -12.08 6.46
N THR A 58 -2.34 -13.14 6.89
CA THR A 58 -1.80 -13.27 8.24
C THR A 58 -0.35 -12.81 8.23
N MET A 59 0.04 -12.01 9.21
CA MET A 59 1.40 -11.48 9.33
C MET A 59 2.20 -12.23 10.39
N ALA A 60 3.38 -12.70 10.00
CA ALA A 60 4.42 -13.18 10.90
C ALA A 60 5.54 -12.14 11.01
N GLY A 61 6.05 -11.93 12.22
CA GLY A 61 7.20 -11.09 12.49
C GLY A 61 8.41 -11.94 12.89
N ARG A 62 9.61 -11.60 12.38
CA ARG A 62 10.87 -12.27 12.73
C ARG A 62 11.94 -11.27 13.08
N ILE A 63 12.71 -11.57 14.10
CA ILE A 63 13.88 -10.79 14.52
C ILE A 63 15.10 -11.69 14.57
N ARG A 64 16.26 -11.10 14.28
CA ARG A 64 17.56 -11.78 14.33
C ARG A 64 18.45 -11.08 15.36
N PRO A 65 18.37 -11.47 16.65
CA PRO A 65 19.12 -10.78 17.70
C PRO A 65 20.63 -10.98 17.60
N LEU A 66 21.10 -12.10 17.06
CA LEU A 66 22.52 -12.43 16.82
C LEU A 66 22.67 -13.16 15.47
N LEU A 67 22.68 -14.49 15.49
CA LEU A 67 22.91 -15.34 14.32
C LEU A 67 21.69 -16.14 13.88
N PHE A 68 20.64 -16.21 14.67
CA PHE A 68 19.44 -16.98 14.41
C PHE A 68 18.18 -16.11 14.43
N TRP A 69 17.17 -16.53 13.66
CA TRP A 69 15.89 -15.84 13.59
C TRP A 69 14.96 -16.35 14.69
N ILE A 70 14.39 -15.43 15.45
CA ILE A 70 13.29 -15.70 16.38
C ILE A 70 12.03 -15.14 15.73
N GLY A 71 11.04 -15.99 15.48
CA GLY A 71 9.79 -15.64 14.85
C GLY A 71 8.60 -15.79 15.76
N ARG A 72 7.55 -15.04 15.47
CA ARG A 72 6.21 -15.25 15.98
C ARG A 72 5.24 -15.12 14.82
N ASP A 73 4.40 -16.11 14.66
CA ASP A 73 3.34 -16.12 13.67
C ASP A 73 2.08 -15.41 14.21
N ASP A 74 1.20 -15.01 13.31
CA ASP A 74 -0.08 -14.35 13.62
C ASP A 74 0.04 -13.12 14.55
N VAL A 75 1.03 -12.25 14.26
CA VAL A 75 1.23 -11.01 15.03
C VAL A 75 0.47 -9.82 14.44
N GLY A 76 -0.17 -10.01 13.29
CA GLY A 76 -0.87 -8.93 12.59
C GLY A 76 -1.58 -9.40 11.35
N ILE A 77 -2.11 -8.44 10.62
CA ILE A 77 -2.93 -8.66 9.42
C ILE A 77 -2.45 -7.82 8.24
N GLY A 78 -2.80 -8.27 7.05
CA GLY A 78 -2.77 -7.50 5.82
C GLY A 78 -4.10 -7.64 5.08
N GLU A 79 -4.49 -6.61 4.35
CA GLU A 79 -5.63 -6.63 3.44
C GLU A 79 -5.28 -5.87 2.17
N ILE A 80 -5.54 -6.47 1.03
CA ILE A 80 -5.47 -5.83 -0.29
C ILE A 80 -6.87 -5.84 -0.87
N VAL A 81 -7.37 -4.67 -1.28
CA VAL A 81 -8.66 -4.52 -1.97
C VAL A 81 -8.42 -3.93 -3.35
N TRP A 82 -8.97 -4.57 -4.35
CA TRP A 82 -9.01 -4.06 -5.73
C TRP A 82 -10.42 -3.63 -6.07
N ARG A 83 -10.54 -2.43 -6.61
CA ARG A 83 -11.79 -1.86 -7.10
C ARG A 83 -11.62 -1.40 -8.53
N GLY A 84 -12.68 -1.41 -9.30
CA GLY A 84 -12.59 -0.90 -10.66
C GLY A 84 -13.92 -0.89 -11.39
N ALA A 85 -14.09 0.11 -12.26
CA ALA A 85 -15.17 0.23 -13.24
C ALA A 85 -14.77 1.27 -14.30
N ASP A 86 -15.18 1.08 -15.54
CA ASP A 86 -15.16 2.09 -16.62
C ASP A 86 -13.84 2.86 -16.80
N GLY A 87 -12.71 2.13 -16.74
CA GLY A 87 -11.37 2.73 -16.89
C GLY A 87 -10.82 3.37 -15.63
N ALA A 88 -11.54 3.32 -14.51
CA ALA A 88 -11.06 3.67 -13.19
C ALA A 88 -10.62 2.41 -12.42
N VAL A 89 -9.52 2.52 -11.67
CA VAL A 89 -9.01 1.46 -10.81
C VAL A 89 -8.55 2.02 -9.48
N ALA A 90 -8.90 1.34 -8.39
CA ALA A 90 -8.37 1.68 -7.08
C ALA A 90 -7.75 0.46 -6.40
N TYR A 91 -6.63 0.70 -5.74
CA TYR A 91 -5.91 -0.27 -4.92
C TYR A 91 -5.89 0.22 -3.48
N GLU A 92 -6.29 -0.64 -2.55
CA GLU A 92 -6.13 -0.40 -1.13
C GLU A 92 -5.16 -1.41 -0.55
N LEU A 93 -4.29 -0.95 0.33
CA LEU A 93 -3.36 -1.78 1.09
C LEU A 93 -3.43 -1.39 2.56
N LEU A 94 -3.82 -2.33 3.41
CA LEU A 94 -3.75 -2.25 4.86
C LEU A 94 -2.72 -3.27 5.35
N ILE A 95 -1.77 -2.84 6.15
CA ILE A 95 -0.80 -3.73 6.81
C ILE A 95 -0.59 -3.26 8.24
N GLY A 96 -0.65 -4.18 9.19
CA GLY A 96 -0.39 -3.79 10.55
C GLY A 96 -0.28 -4.93 11.54
N THR A 97 0.34 -4.63 12.70
CA THR A 97 0.27 -5.51 13.87
C THR A 97 -1.13 -5.44 14.48
N ASP A 98 -1.62 -6.59 14.90
CA ASP A 98 -2.79 -6.68 15.76
C ASP A 98 -2.31 -6.54 17.21
N ALA A 99 -2.67 -5.44 17.87
CA ALA A 99 -2.22 -5.14 19.23
C ALA A 99 -2.62 -6.24 20.24
N ALA A 100 -3.72 -6.97 19.98
CA ALA A 100 -4.14 -8.08 20.85
C ALA A 100 -3.22 -9.31 20.73
N LYS A 101 -2.58 -9.48 19.58
CA LYS A 101 -1.73 -10.65 19.27
C LYS A 101 -0.25 -10.32 19.31
N ALA A 102 0.10 -9.10 18.98
CA ALA A 102 1.49 -8.68 18.90
C ALA A 102 2.16 -8.66 20.28
N PRO A 103 3.46 -8.99 20.37
CA PRO A 103 4.18 -8.93 21.61
C PRO A 103 4.11 -7.55 22.25
N ARG A 104 3.78 -7.48 23.55
CA ARG A 104 3.65 -6.23 24.33
C ARG A 104 2.61 -5.25 23.77
N GLY A 105 1.61 -5.75 23.06
CA GLY A 105 0.56 -4.89 22.51
C GLY A 105 1.07 -3.88 21.46
N ILE A 106 2.14 -4.21 20.72
CA ILE A 106 2.66 -3.34 19.67
C ILE A 106 1.55 -3.03 18.68
N ASN A 107 1.24 -1.73 18.54
CA ASN A 107 0.25 -1.21 17.63
C ASN A 107 0.94 -0.37 16.54
N ARG A 108 1.29 -1.00 15.42
CA ARG A 108 1.95 -0.36 14.28
C ARG A 108 1.26 -0.79 13.00
N TRP A 109 0.68 0.15 12.28
CA TRP A 109 -0.03 -0.15 11.05
C TRP A 109 -0.04 1.03 10.08
N GLY A 110 -0.33 0.75 8.83
CA GLY A 110 -0.47 1.73 7.77
C GLY A 110 -1.53 1.32 6.78
N TYR A 111 -2.12 2.32 6.15
CA TYR A 111 -3.10 2.18 5.09
C TYR A 111 -2.74 3.09 3.93
N VAL A 112 -2.90 2.59 2.72
CA VAL A 112 -2.73 3.34 1.47
C VAL A 112 -3.92 3.04 0.55
N LEU A 113 -4.50 4.09 -0.01
CA LEU A 113 -5.46 4.04 -1.09
C LEU A 113 -4.88 4.79 -2.29
N GLU A 114 -4.86 4.15 -3.44
CA GLU A 114 -4.55 4.76 -4.74
C GLU A 114 -5.77 4.63 -5.65
N ASP A 115 -6.41 5.75 -5.98
CA ASP A 115 -7.56 5.82 -6.87
C ASP A 115 -7.14 6.52 -8.18
N SER A 116 -7.01 5.74 -9.23
CA SER A 116 -6.59 6.19 -10.56
C SER A 116 -7.78 6.25 -11.51
N ARG A 117 -8.07 7.45 -12.00
CA ARG A 117 -9.16 7.75 -12.94
C ARG A 117 -8.63 8.50 -14.16
N PRO A 118 -9.37 8.61 -15.25
CA PRO A 118 -8.97 9.41 -16.40
C PRO A 118 -8.64 10.88 -16.06
N SER A 119 -9.28 11.44 -15.02
CA SER A 119 -9.05 12.80 -14.54
C SER A 119 -7.78 12.98 -13.70
N GLY A 120 -7.17 11.90 -13.23
CA GLY A 120 -5.97 11.91 -12.38
C GLY A 120 -5.97 10.82 -11.33
N THR A 121 -4.96 10.82 -10.47
CA THR A 121 -4.79 9.84 -9.41
C THR A 121 -4.84 10.51 -8.05
N ARG A 122 -5.63 9.98 -7.13
CA ARG A 122 -5.59 10.33 -5.70
C ARG A 122 -4.81 9.28 -4.95
N VAL A 123 -3.93 9.72 -4.07
CA VAL A 123 -3.18 8.87 -3.14
C VAL A 123 -3.47 9.34 -1.72
N LEU A 124 -4.17 8.52 -0.95
CA LEU A 124 -4.41 8.73 0.47
C LEU A 124 -3.55 7.73 1.24
N GLY A 125 -2.69 8.21 2.15
CA GLY A 125 -1.85 7.37 2.98
C GLY A 125 -1.94 7.78 4.43
N VAL A 126 -1.94 6.79 5.32
CA VAL A 126 -1.87 7.01 6.76
C VAL A 126 -1.04 5.92 7.41
N MET A 127 -0.21 6.29 8.38
CA MET A 127 0.60 5.33 9.12
C MET A 127 0.87 5.81 10.54
N THR A 128 1.00 4.86 11.45
CA THR A 128 1.45 5.16 12.81
C THR A 128 2.85 5.78 12.77
N THR A 129 3.03 6.92 13.43
CA THR A 129 4.36 7.48 13.61
C THR A 129 5.08 6.70 14.71
N SER A 130 6.32 6.29 14.44
CA SER A 130 7.29 6.14 15.49
C SER A 130 8.09 7.43 15.52
N GLU A 131 7.99 8.24 16.55
CA GLU A 131 9.11 9.11 16.84
C GLU A 131 10.32 8.18 17.03
N GLU A 132 11.52 8.63 16.66
CA GLU A 132 12.76 7.98 17.07
C GLU A 132 12.89 8.18 18.59
N ALA A 133 11.94 7.67 19.32
CA ALA A 133 11.90 7.73 20.74
C ALA A 133 13.04 6.86 21.27
N THR A 134 13.83 7.39 22.15
CA THR A 134 14.83 6.63 22.88
C THR A 134 14.14 5.54 23.71
N LEU A 135 14.87 4.51 24.17
CA LEU A 135 14.33 3.49 25.10
C LEU A 135 13.62 4.08 26.31
N THR A 136 14.04 5.28 26.73
CA THR A 136 13.47 6.05 27.82
C THR A 136 12.08 6.57 27.49
N ASP A 137 11.85 7.06 26.27
CA ASP A 137 10.56 7.59 25.84
C ASP A 137 9.50 6.49 25.73
N VAL A 138 9.89 5.28 25.29
CA VAL A 138 8.98 4.12 25.24
C VAL A 138 8.57 3.65 26.64
N ARG A 139 9.48 3.72 27.61
CA ARG A 139 9.13 3.40 28.99
C ARG A 139 8.16 4.40 29.57
N ARG A 140 8.44 5.70 29.36
CA ARG A 140 7.54 6.78 29.79
C ARG A 140 6.16 6.67 29.20
N GLU A 141 6.03 6.47 27.87
CA GLU A 141 4.73 6.26 27.20
C GLU A 141 3.99 5.02 27.71
N ALA A 142 4.71 3.96 28.07
CA ALA A 142 4.10 2.76 28.65
C ALA A 142 3.61 2.97 30.08
N ASP A 143 4.29 3.81 30.86
CA ASP A 143 3.98 4.08 32.26
C ASP A 143 2.86 5.15 32.41
N GLU A 144 2.75 6.09 31.48
CA GLU A 144 1.78 7.19 31.54
C GLU A 144 0.33 6.77 31.21
N GLY A 145 0.09 5.56 30.73
CA GLY A 145 -1.25 4.97 30.52
C GLY A 145 -2.17 5.71 29.53
N ASN A 146 -1.72 6.83 28.99
CA ASN A 146 -2.49 7.70 28.11
C ASN A 146 -1.92 7.66 26.69
N ARG A 147 -2.16 6.55 26.00
CA ARG A 147 -1.68 6.35 24.62
C ARG A 147 -2.59 7.08 23.64
N ARG A 148 -2.21 8.29 23.30
CA ARG A 148 -2.76 8.95 22.11
C ARG A 148 -2.13 8.33 20.88
N GLY A 149 -2.96 7.86 19.96
CA GLY A 149 -2.46 7.41 18.65
C GLY A 149 -1.96 8.61 17.86
N ARG A 150 -0.74 8.51 17.31
CA ARG A 150 -0.19 9.52 16.38
C ARG A 150 -0.01 8.90 15.01
N PHE A 151 -0.57 9.55 14.02
CA PHE A 151 -0.54 9.06 12.64
C PHE A 151 -0.04 10.16 11.72
N LYS A 152 0.86 9.80 10.84
CA LYS A 152 1.24 10.66 9.72
C LYS A 152 0.31 10.38 8.54
N ALA A 153 -0.32 11.43 8.05
CA ALA A 153 -1.29 11.36 6.98
C ALA A 153 -0.85 12.17 5.76
N ILE A 154 -1.24 11.70 4.57
CA ILE A 154 -1.01 12.35 3.29
C ILE A 154 -2.25 12.17 2.41
N ASP A 155 -2.71 13.24 1.77
CA ASP A 155 -3.64 13.22 0.63
C ASP A 155 -2.97 13.95 -0.53
N ALA A 156 -2.72 13.23 -1.62
CA ALA A 156 -2.10 13.77 -2.82
C ALA A 156 -3.02 13.55 -4.02
N ARG A 157 -3.25 14.61 -4.79
CA ARG A 157 -3.98 14.58 -6.07
C ARG A 157 -3.00 14.90 -7.17
N ILE A 158 -2.84 13.96 -8.10
CA ILE A 158 -1.84 14.02 -9.18
C ILE A 158 -2.58 14.06 -10.50
N ALA A 159 -2.51 15.20 -11.17
CA ALA A 159 -3.15 15.42 -12.45
C ALA A 159 -2.37 16.46 -13.26
N SER A 160 -2.39 16.35 -14.60
CA SER A 160 -1.79 17.31 -15.51
C SER A 160 -0.32 17.68 -15.19
N GLY A 161 0.47 16.69 -14.73
CA GLY A 161 1.88 16.91 -14.39
C GLY A 161 2.14 17.66 -13.08
N ILE A 162 1.12 17.77 -12.22
CA ILE A 162 1.23 18.44 -10.92
C ILE A 162 0.73 17.50 -9.82
N SER A 163 1.45 17.41 -8.71
CA SER A 163 1.00 16.78 -7.47
C SER A 163 0.61 17.87 -6.46
N ARG A 164 -0.66 17.89 -6.07
CA ARG A 164 -1.20 18.72 -4.97
C ARG A 164 -1.28 17.87 -3.72
N THR A 165 -0.45 18.16 -2.74
CA THR A 165 -0.27 17.28 -1.58
C THR A 165 -0.50 18.02 -0.28
N ALA A 166 -1.46 17.55 0.52
CA ALA A 166 -1.64 17.90 1.93
C ALA A 166 -0.97 16.82 2.81
N THR A 167 -0.30 17.23 3.88
CA THR A 167 0.33 16.29 4.85
C THR A 167 0.17 16.84 6.25
N GLU A 168 -0.20 15.99 7.21
CA GLU A 168 -0.33 16.37 8.61
C GLU A 168 0.02 15.19 9.52
N THR A 169 0.37 15.48 10.77
CA THR A 169 0.42 14.50 11.86
C THR A 169 -0.85 14.63 12.67
N ILE A 170 -1.64 13.58 12.70
CA ILE A 170 -2.95 13.54 13.36
C ILE A 170 -2.78 12.83 14.70
N GLU A 171 -3.22 13.47 15.76
CA GLU A 171 -3.35 12.85 17.09
C GLU A 171 -4.81 12.44 17.31
N THR A 172 -5.01 11.24 17.82
CA THR A 172 -6.33 10.69 18.12
C THR A 172 -6.52 10.59 19.63
N ASP A 173 -7.75 10.74 20.10
CA ASP A 173 -8.09 10.71 21.52
C ASP A 173 -7.81 9.35 22.16
N ARG A 174 -7.77 8.31 21.36
CA ARG A 174 -7.46 6.93 21.77
C ARG A 174 -6.48 6.29 20.79
N ASP A 175 -5.83 5.22 21.24
CA ASP A 175 -4.97 4.40 20.38
C ASP A 175 -5.85 3.60 19.40
N LEU A 176 -5.88 4.02 18.14
CA LEU A 176 -6.60 3.32 17.08
C LEU A 176 -5.76 2.14 16.58
N THR A 177 -6.39 0.98 16.49
CA THR A 177 -5.78 -0.26 16.01
C THR A 177 -6.00 -0.46 14.52
N VAL A 178 -5.36 -1.46 13.95
CA VAL A 178 -5.55 -1.86 12.53
C VAL A 178 -7.03 -2.16 12.19
N HIS A 179 -7.86 -2.52 13.18
CA HIS A 179 -9.29 -2.77 13.03
C HIS A 179 -10.12 -1.48 12.98
N ASP A 180 -9.56 -0.35 13.40
CA ASP A 180 -10.22 0.96 13.40
C ASP A 180 -9.97 1.74 12.09
N LYS A 181 -9.51 1.08 10.99
CA LYS A 181 -9.19 1.70 9.70
C LYS A 181 -10.22 2.73 9.24
N ALA A 182 -11.51 2.37 9.25
CA ALA A 182 -12.56 3.24 8.74
C ALA A 182 -12.74 4.53 9.57
N ILE A 183 -12.53 4.44 10.87
CA ILE A 183 -12.59 5.61 11.78
C ILE A 183 -11.43 6.54 11.46
N LEU A 184 -10.20 5.99 11.38
CA LEU A 184 -9.02 6.80 11.11
C LEU A 184 -9.05 7.44 9.72
N VAL A 185 -9.43 6.70 8.68
CA VAL A 185 -9.52 7.23 7.30
C VAL A 185 -10.45 8.43 7.25
N ARG A 186 -11.63 8.35 7.86
CA ARG A 186 -12.58 9.48 7.93
C ARG A 186 -11.98 10.70 8.65
N GLN A 187 -11.33 10.50 9.82
CA GLN A 187 -10.67 11.58 10.55
C GLN A 187 -9.54 12.22 9.73
N VAL A 188 -8.77 11.40 8.98
CA VAL A 188 -7.71 11.86 8.09
C VAL A 188 -8.28 12.71 6.96
N GLU A 189 -9.33 12.26 6.29
CA GLU A 189 -9.96 13.01 5.19
C GLU A 189 -10.51 14.35 5.68
N GLU A 190 -11.20 14.35 6.81
CA GLU A 190 -11.74 15.55 7.44
C GLU A 190 -10.65 16.56 7.78
N ARG A 191 -9.55 16.11 8.42
CA ARG A 191 -8.44 16.98 8.81
C ARG A 191 -7.67 17.50 7.60
N LEU A 192 -7.32 16.64 6.66
CA LEU A 192 -6.54 17.04 5.48
C LEU A 192 -7.33 17.94 4.53
N SER A 193 -8.67 17.91 4.57
CA SER A 193 -9.50 18.83 3.77
C SER A 193 -9.29 20.31 4.13
N SER A 194 -8.87 20.60 5.35
CA SER A 194 -8.57 21.96 5.84
C SER A 194 -7.11 22.37 5.66
N VAL A 195 -6.23 21.44 5.27
CA VAL A 195 -4.79 21.71 5.09
C VAL A 195 -4.53 22.21 3.66
N PRO A 196 -3.97 23.41 3.47
CA PRO A 196 -3.61 23.89 2.15
C PRO A 196 -2.63 22.93 1.45
N PRO A 197 -2.96 22.41 0.25
CA PRO A 197 -2.05 21.51 -0.44
C PRO A 197 -0.85 22.28 -1.01
N LYS A 198 0.31 21.61 -0.99
CA LYS A 198 1.53 22.11 -1.64
C LYS A 198 1.64 21.49 -3.03
N GLU A 199 1.83 22.33 -4.02
CA GLU A 199 2.04 21.90 -5.40
C GLU A 199 3.50 21.50 -5.64
N THR A 200 3.68 20.45 -6.43
CA THR A 200 5.00 19.97 -6.86
C THR A 200 4.88 19.47 -8.30
N PRO A 201 5.74 19.93 -9.23
CA PRO A 201 5.78 19.40 -10.58
C PRO A 201 6.13 17.91 -10.59
N VAL A 202 5.42 17.15 -11.41
CA VAL A 202 5.67 15.74 -11.66
C VAL A 202 6.27 15.59 -13.06
N PRO A 203 7.49 15.09 -13.20
CA PRO A 203 8.12 14.93 -14.51
C PRO A 203 7.33 13.99 -15.42
N ALA A 204 7.41 14.21 -16.72
CA ALA A 204 6.82 13.32 -17.71
C ALA A 204 7.35 11.88 -17.56
N GLY A 205 6.48 10.89 -17.75
CA GLY A 205 6.83 9.49 -17.62
C GLY A 205 6.93 8.96 -16.19
N VAL A 206 6.68 9.81 -15.18
CA VAL A 206 6.59 9.37 -13.78
C VAL A 206 5.16 8.92 -13.51
N ARG A 207 5.02 7.68 -13.00
CA ARG A 207 3.73 7.10 -12.65
C ARG A 207 3.20 7.69 -11.34
N PRO A 208 1.92 8.04 -11.25
CA PRO A 208 1.32 8.37 -9.97
C PRO A 208 1.08 7.09 -9.14
N GLY A 209 1.52 7.13 -7.87
CA GLY A 209 1.27 6.06 -6.90
C GLY A 209 2.26 4.89 -6.92
N PHE A 210 2.39 4.25 -5.78
CA PHE A 210 3.24 3.09 -5.55
C PHE A 210 2.57 1.78 -5.95
N LEU A 211 1.30 1.59 -5.54
CA LEU A 211 0.58 0.33 -5.78
C LEU A 211 0.37 0.11 -7.28
N GLY A 212 0.06 1.18 -8.01
CA GLY A 212 -0.02 1.13 -9.45
C GLY A 212 1.31 0.78 -10.13
N ALA A 213 2.45 1.27 -9.63
CA ALA A 213 3.77 0.91 -10.15
C ALA A 213 4.11 -0.57 -9.89
N VAL A 214 3.77 -1.09 -8.71
CA VAL A 214 3.91 -2.53 -8.40
C VAL A 214 3.05 -3.37 -9.32
N ALA A 215 1.76 -3.02 -9.49
CA ALA A 215 0.83 -3.74 -10.35
C ALA A 215 1.32 -3.80 -11.82
N GLU A 216 1.91 -2.72 -12.31
CA GLU A 216 2.50 -2.67 -13.67
C GLU A 216 3.68 -3.61 -13.83
N LEU A 217 4.65 -3.60 -12.90
CA LEU A 217 5.78 -4.55 -12.94
C LEU A 217 5.32 -6.00 -12.80
N MET A 218 4.35 -6.29 -11.94
CA MET A 218 3.76 -7.62 -11.81
C MET A 218 3.09 -8.06 -13.12
N THR A 219 2.30 -7.21 -13.75
CA THR A 219 1.64 -7.47 -15.05
C THR A 219 2.68 -7.75 -16.14
N GLY A 220 3.77 -6.95 -16.17
CA GLY A 220 4.90 -7.17 -17.08
C GLY A 220 5.56 -8.53 -16.87
N THR A 221 5.80 -8.93 -15.62
CA THR A 221 6.40 -10.26 -15.32
C THR A 221 5.46 -11.41 -15.64
N ILE A 222 4.15 -11.26 -15.42
CA ILE A 222 3.14 -12.25 -15.82
C ILE A 222 3.16 -12.45 -17.35
N SER A 223 3.15 -11.37 -18.11
CA SER A 223 3.21 -11.40 -19.56
C SER A 223 4.52 -12.03 -20.06
N ALA A 224 5.66 -11.64 -19.46
CA ALA A 224 6.95 -12.18 -19.77
C ALA A 224 7.05 -13.69 -19.43
N ARG A 225 6.47 -14.12 -18.32
CA ARG A 225 6.42 -15.54 -17.93
C ARG A 225 5.66 -16.39 -18.95
N ARG A 226 4.54 -15.88 -19.47
CA ARG A 226 3.75 -16.53 -20.54
C ARG A 226 4.57 -16.63 -21.83
N ALA A 227 5.41 -15.64 -22.13
CA ALA A 227 6.30 -15.66 -23.29
C ALA A 227 7.56 -16.55 -23.10
N GLY A 228 7.78 -17.08 -21.90
CA GLY A 228 8.83 -18.06 -21.60
C GLY A 228 9.93 -17.54 -20.69
N ALA A 229 10.79 -18.48 -20.23
CA ALA A 229 11.81 -18.22 -19.22
C ALA A 229 12.85 -17.15 -19.64
N ALA A 230 13.20 -17.06 -20.91
CA ALA A 230 14.12 -16.06 -21.42
C ALA A 230 13.51 -14.63 -21.36
N ALA A 231 12.22 -14.50 -21.65
CA ALA A 231 11.50 -13.24 -21.53
C ALA A 231 11.39 -12.81 -20.05
N LEU A 232 11.09 -13.74 -19.16
CA LEU A 232 11.03 -13.46 -17.71
C LEU A 232 12.38 -12.94 -17.18
N ARG A 233 13.50 -13.58 -17.56
CA ARG A 233 14.83 -13.12 -17.15
C ARG A 233 15.15 -11.70 -17.64
N ARG A 234 14.65 -11.30 -18.82
CA ARG A 234 14.83 -9.92 -19.32
C ARG A 234 14.10 -8.87 -18.52
N MET A 235 13.12 -9.24 -17.71
CA MET A 235 12.44 -8.31 -16.80
C MET A 235 13.33 -7.80 -15.66
N LYS A 236 14.39 -8.53 -15.32
CA LYS A 236 15.36 -8.08 -14.32
C LYS A 236 15.97 -6.74 -14.71
N GLY A 237 16.00 -5.79 -13.77
CA GLY A 237 16.49 -4.44 -13.97
C GLY A 237 15.42 -3.44 -14.47
N HIS A 238 14.21 -3.89 -14.82
CA HIS A 238 13.13 -2.98 -15.16
C HIS A 238 12.82 -2.07 -13.98
N THR A 239 12.67 -0.77 -14.28
CA THR A 239 12.45 0.26 -13.28
C THR A 239 11.31 1.16 -13.70
N ILE A 240 10.42 1.47 -12.76
CA ILE A 240 9.33 2.43 -12.91
C ILE A 240 9.60 3.59 -11.95
N ALA A 241 9.68 4.81 -12.49
CA ALA A 241 9.66 6.01 -11.69
C ALA A 241 8.23 6.31 -11.24
N TYR A 242 8.04 6.59 -9.95
CA TYR A 242 6.72 6.95 -9.44
C TYR A 242 6.80 8.13 -8.46
N VAL A 243 5.66 8.82 -8.30
CA VAL A 243 5.49 9.90 -7.33
C VAL A 243 4.53 9.45 -6.23
N TYR A 244 4.94 9.70 -4.99
CA TYR A 244 4.07 9.53 -3.83
C TYR A 244 4.09 10.82 -3.01
N GLY A 245 2.96 11.50 -2.99
CA GLY A 245 2.91 12.85 -2.48
C GLY A 245 3.79 13.80 -3.29
N ARG A 246 4.81 14.38 -2.64
CA ARG A 246 5.78 15.29 -3.26
C ARG A 246 7.13 14.64 -3.58
N ASN A 247 7.26 13.35 -3.32
CA ASN A 247 8.54 12.66 -3.43
C ASN A 247 8.55 11.73 -4.62
N LEU A 248 9.69 11.70 -5.29
CA LEU A 248 9.97 10.82 -6.41
C LEU A 248 10.74 9.59 -5.93
N PHE A 249 10.34 8.45 -6.45
CA PHE A 249 10.94 7.16 -6.17
C PHE A 249 11.16 6.38 -7.46
N ASP A 250 12.09 5.44 -7.41
CA ASP A 250 12.25 4.41 -8.43
C ASP A 250 11.88 3.07 -7.80
N LEU A 251 11.01 2.32 -8.45
CA LEU A 251 10.70 0.92 -8.14
C LEU A 251 11.41 0.04 -9.16
N ALA A 252 12.40 -0.70 -8.72
CA ALA A 252 13.17 -1.60 -9.57
C ALA A 252 12.83 -3.06 -9.29
N LEU A 253 12.67 -3.86 -10.33
CA LEU A 253 12.62 -5.31 -10.27
C LEU A 253 14.08 -5.83 -10.28
N THR A 254 14.62 -6.14 -9.11
CA THR A 254 16.02 -6.51 -8.94
C THR A 254 16.32 -7.96 -9.27
N ASP A 255 15.32 -8.84 -9.07
CA ASP A 255 15.39 -10.24 -9.46
C ASP A 255 14.01 -10.83 -9.71
N VAL A 256 13.95 -11.87 -10.55
CA VAL A 256 12.70 -12.59 -10.85
C VAL A 256 12.98 -14.02 -11.26
N GLU A 257 12.30 -14.96 -10.63
CA GLU A 257 12.43 -16.39 -10.89
C GLU A 257 11.07 -17.10 -10.90
N SER A 258 10.97 -18.16 -11.70
CA SER A 258 9.87 -19.12 -11.55
C SER A 258 10.20 -20.06 -10.41
N ILE A 259 9.26 -20.21 -9.48
CA ILE A 259 9.43 -21.16 -8.38
C ILE A 259 8.65 -22.44 -8.66
N THR A 260 9.27 -23.57 -8.33
CA THR A 260 8.59 -24.86 -8.40
C THR A 260 7.57 -24.93 -7.25
N ARG A 261 6.39 -25.38 -7.56
CA ARG A 261 5.31 -25.55 -6.56
C ARG A 261 5.75 -26.47 -5.44
N GLN A 262 5.60 -26.04 -4.20
CA GLN A 262 5.74 -26.94 -3.06
C GLN A 262 4.57 -27.94 -3.04
N ALA A 263 4.86 -29.22 -2.75
CA ALA A 263 3.86 -30.23 -2.57
C ALA A 263 2.88 -29.80 -1.46
N GLY A 264 1.57 -29.85 -1.74
CA GLY A 264 0.53 -29.41 -0.77
C GLY A 264 -0.01 -28.00 -0.98
N ALA A 265 0.56 -27.19 -1.86
CA ALA A 265 -0.02 -25.89 -2.20
C ALA A 265 -1.37 -26.06 -2.93
N PRO A 266 -2.39 -25.18 -2.69
CA PRO A 266 -3.70 -25.29 -3.34
C PRO A 266 -3.59 -25.32 -4.88
N ALA A 267 -4.44 -26.11 -5.52
CA ALA A 267 -4.40 -26.37 -6.97
C ALA A 267 -4.53 -25.12 -7.86
N ALA A 268 -4.97 -24.00 -7.30
CA ALA A 268 -5.22 -22.75 -8.01
C ALA A 268 -3.97 -22.02 -8.53
N ASN A 269 -2.75 -22.36 -8.04
CA ASN A 269 -1.51 -21.65 -8.40
C ASN A 269 -0.62 -22.54 -9.26
N THR A 270 -0.80 -22.49 -10.56
CA THR A 270 -0.09 -23.38 -11.48
C THR A 270 1.35 -22.97 -11.73
N TRP A 271 1.69 -21.66 -11.72
CA TRP A 271 3.03 -21.16 -12.05
C TRP A 271 3.41 -19.93 -11.21
N PRO A 272 3.81 -20.12 -9.94
CA PRO A 272 4.21 -18.97 -9.11
C PRO A 272 5.54 -18.38 -9.58
N VAL A 273 5.64 -17.06 -9.42
CA VAL A 273 6.84 -16.26 -9.63
C VAL A 273 7.23 -15.64 -8.30
N ARG A 274 8.52 -15.69 -7.98
CA ARG A 274 9.12 -14.88 -6.93
C ARG A 274 9.81 -13.70 -7.58
N ALA A 275 9.46 -12.49 -7.14
CA ALA A 275 10.05 -11.26 -7.62
C ALA A 275 10.61 -10.45 -6.46
N SER A 276 11.84 -9.97 -6.62
CA SER A 276 12.51 -9.09 -5.66
C SER A 276 12.44 -7.67 -6.19
N PHE A 277 12.00 -6.77 -5.36
CA PHE A 277 11.85 -5.35 -5.68
C PHE A 277 12.69 -4.49 -4.76
N GLU A 278 13.12 -3.34 -5.25
CA GLU A 278 13.75 -2.29 -4.45
C GLU A 278 13.09 -0.95 -4.74
N ILE A 279 12.58 -0.30 -3.69
CA ILE A 279 12.18 1.11 -3.75
C ILE A 279 13.41 1.95 -3.44
N ARG A 280 13.72 2.93 -4.29
CA ARG A 280 14.78 3.91 -4.06
C ARG A 280 14.20 5.31 -4.01
N ALA A 281 14.36 5.99 -2.87
CA ALA A 281 13.99 7.39 -2.74
C ALA A 281 15.03 8.27 -3.47
N ARG A 282 14.63 8.99 -4.52
CA ARG A 282 15.57 9.78 -5.34
C ARG A 282 16.28 10.87 -4.55
N ARG A 283 15.58 11.49 -3.59
CA ARG A 283 16.15 12.61 -2.80
C ARG A 283 17.16 12.16 -1.77
N SER A 284 16.88 11.09 -1.03
CA SER A 284 17.72 10.62 0.08
C SER A 284 18.66 9.48 -0.32
N GLY A 285 18.42 8.82 -1.45
CA GLY A 285 19.10 7.60 -1.84
C GLY A 285 18.73 6.37 -0.99
N ALA A 286 17.80 6.51 -0.04
CA ALA A 286 17.35 5.41 0.81
C ALA A 286 16.73 4.28 -0.02
N ARG A 287 17.01 3.04 0.37
CA ARG A 287 16.58 1.83 -0.34
C ARG A 287 15.75 0.94 0.57
N TYR A 288 14.68 0.37 0.02
CA TYR A 288 13.73 -0.45 0.74
C TYR A 288 13.41 -1.71 -0.08
N PRO A 289 14.12 -2.81 0.17
CA PRO A 289 13.90 -4.07 -0.54
C PRO A 289 12.65 -4.79 0.00
N PHE A 290 11.93 -5.44 -0.91
CA PHE A 290 10.84 -6.36 -0.57
C PHE A 290 10.71 -7.45 -1.63
N ASN A 291 10.08 -8.58 -1.27
CA ASN A 291 9.83 -9.68 -2.18
C ASN A 291 8.35 -10.00 -2.23
N LEU A 292 7.88 -10.39 -3.42
CA LEU A 292 6.55 -10.90 -3.64
C LEU A 292 6.62 -12.30 -4.26
N GLU A 293 5.76 -13.20 -3.80
CA GLU A 293 5.41 -14.39 -4.56
C GLU A 293 3.95 -14.25 -5.02
N TYR A 294 3.69 -14.51 -6.29
CA TYR A 294 2.35 -14.35 -6.86
C TYR A 294 2.12 -15.35 -7.99
N ALA A 295 0.85 -15.69 -8.20
CA ALA A 295 0.45 -16.54 -9.31
C ALA A 295 0.46 -15.76 -10.64
N THR A 296 0.79 -16.45 -11.74
CA THR A 296 0.78 -15.86 -13.09
C THR A 296 -0.45 -16.25 -13.90
N ASP A 297 -1.25 -17.15 -13.39
CA ASP A 297 -2.46 -17.66 -14.02
C ASP A 297 -3.52 -18.11 -12.99
N GLY A 298 -4.69 -18.54 -13.47
CA GLY A 298 -5.81 -18.94 -12.63
C GLY A 298 -6.50 -17.76 -11.93
N ALA A 299 -7.37 -18.09 -10.97
CA ALA A 299 -8.19 -17.12 -10.24
C ALA A 299 -7.37 -16.14 -9.35
N LEU A 300 -6.13 -16.51 -9.04
CA LEU A 300 -5.22 -15.70 -8.22
C LEU A 300 -4.11 -15.02 -9.06
N ALA A 301 -4.28 -14.95 -10.39
CA ALA A 301 -3.29 -14.29 -11.24
C ALA A 301 -3.07 -12.83 -10.81
N GLY A 302 -1.82 -12.47 -10.54
CA GLY A 302 -1.45 -11.13 -10.06
C GLY A 302 -1.72 -10.88 -8.57
N VAL A 303 -2.22 -11.87 -7.84
CA VAL A 303 -2.43 -11.76 -6.39
C VAL A 303 -1.16 -12.20 -5.67
N PRO A 304 -0.54 -11.36 -4.82
CA PRO A 304 0.54 -11.79 -3.97
C PRO A 304 0.08 -12.91 -3.03
N THR A 305 0.73 -14.07 -3.08
CA THR A 305 0.50 -15.17 -2.12
C THR A 305 1.40 -15.04 -0.90
N LEU A 306 2.54 -14.34 -1.09
CA LEU A 306 3.51 -14.05 -0.07
C LEU A 306 4.06 -12.64 -0.30
N ILE A 307 4.12 -11.83 0.77
CA ILE A 307 4.80 -10.53 0.81
C ILE A 307 5.86 -10.62 1.89
N GLN A 308 7.11 -10.38 1.54
CA GLN A 308 8.20 -10.33 2.50
C GLN A 308 8.85 -8.96 2.45
N TYR A 309 9.02 -8.36 3.61
CA TYR A 309 9.66 -7.08 3.76
C TYR A 309 10.70 -7.13 4.87
N GLN A 310 11.91 -6.65 4.58
CA GLN A 310 13.03 -6.65 5.51
C GLN A 310 13.58 -5.23 5.65
N PRO A 311 12.99 -4.39 6.53
CA PRO A 311 13.41 -3.01 6.71
C PRO A 311 14.82 -2.88 7.30
N ARG A 312 15.26 -3.90 8.00
CA ARG A 312 16.59 -3.99 8.62
C ARG A 312 17.12 -5.43 8.50
N TRP A 313 18.44 -5.60 8.48
CA TRP A 313 19.07 -6.92 8.38
C TRP A 313 18.65 -7.89 9.50
N TRP A 314 18.14 -7.39 10.61
CA TRP A 314 17.70 -8.15 11.78
C TRP A 314 16.19 -8.21 11.98
N LEU A 315 15.39 -7.60 11.07
CA LEU A 315 13.93 -7.53 11.18
C LEU A 315 13.27 -7.91 9.85
N GLN A 316 12.36 -8.85 9.89
CA GLN A 316 11.57 -9.29 8.74
C GLN A 316 10.09 -9.35 9.10
N ALA A 317 9.24 -8.87 8.21
CA ALA A 317 7.80 -9.10 8.20
C ALA A 317 7.44 -10.00 7.01
N LYS A 318 6.59 -10.97 7.24
CA LYS A 318 6.10 -11.92 6.25
C LYS A 318 4.57 -11.97 6.32
N LEU A 319 3.91 -11.65 5.21
CA LEU A 319 2.45 -11.77 5.07
C LEU A 319 2.16 -12.95 4.15
N THR A 320 1.32 -13.85 4.60
CA THR A 320 0.89 -15.03 3.84
C THR A 320 -0.61 -14.92 3.56
N LEU A 321 -0.99 -15.13 2.31
CA LEU A 321 -2.40 -15.10 1.88
C LEU A 321 -3.19 -16.18 2.63
N ASN A 322 -4.32 -15.78 3.20
CA ASN A 322 -5.21 -16.71 3.90
C ASN A 322 -5.97 -17.56 2.89
N ALA A 323 -5.93 -18.88 3.07
CA ALA A 323 -6.71 -19.81 2.28
C ALA A 323 -8.23 -19.54 2.49
N GLY A 324 -8.99 -19.40 1.42
CA GLY A 324 -10.45 -19.22 1.47
C GLY A 324 -10.96 -17.78 1.39
N THR A 325 -10.11 -16.75 1.27
CA THR A 325 -10.54 -15.35 1.14
C THR A 325 -10.64 -14.84 -0.30
N ALA A 326 -10.53 -15.69 -1.29
CA ALA A 326 -10.84 -15.35 -2.67
C ALA A 326 -12.38 -15.35 -2.86
N SER A 327 -13.08 -14.40 -2.24
CA SER A 327 -14.48 -14.13 -2.61
C SER A 327 -14.47 -13.34 -3.91
N ALA A 328 -14.62 -14.05 -5.03
CA ALA A 328 -15.17 -13.45 -6.24
C ALA A 328 -16.58 -12.98 -5.87
N SER A 329 -16.82 -11.67 -5.83
CA SER A 329 -18.18 -11.14 -5.74
C SER A 329 -18.95 -11.72 -6.92
N GLY A 330 -19.99 -12.48 -6.60
CA GLY A 330 -20.76 -13.30 -7.52
C GLY A 330 -21.23 -12.54 -8.74
N GLY A 331 -21.19 -13.25 -9.84
CA GLY A 331 -21.78 -12.81 -11.07
C GLY A 331 -23.19 -12.30 -10.84
N LEU A 332 -23.49 -11.20 -11.47
CA LEU A 332 -24.85 -10.77 -11.77
C LEU A 332 -25.54 -11.96 -12.43
N THR A 333 -26.34 -12.68 -11.65
CA THR A 333 -27.32 -13.59 -12.23
C THR A 333 -28.31 -12.75 -13.01
N ASP A 334 -28.25 -12.91 -14.31
CA ASP A 334 -29.22 -12.47 -15.28
C ASP A 334 -30.61 -12.94 -14.83
N ALA A 335 -31.35 -12.06 -14.17
CA ALA A 335 -32.76 -12.28 -13.84
C ALA A 335 -33.61 -11.45 -14.78
N THR A 336 -33.62 -11.78 -16.05
CA THR A 336 -34.68 -11.30 -16.94
C THR A 336 -34.89 -12.29 -18.11
N SER A 337 -35.47 -13.42 -17.81
CA SER A 337 -36.26 -14.19 -18.82
C SER A 337 -37.74 -13.87 -18.62
N PRO A 338 -38.41 -13.24 -19.58
CA PRO A 338 -39.85 -13.07 -19.50
C PRO A 338 -40.52 -14.46 -19.66
N ARG A 339 -41.22 -14.93 -18.63
CA ARG A 339 -42.13 -16.05 -18.71
C ARG A 339 -43.24 -15.74 -19.74
N THR A 340 -43.16 -16.38 -20.87
CA THR A 340 -44.25 -16.46 -21.85
C THR A 340 -45.40 -17.20 -21.18
N ALA A 341 -46.44 -16.48 -20.85
CA ALA A 341 -47.71 -17.05 -20.39
C ALA A 341 -48.35 -17.76 -21.56
N THR A 342 -48.34 -19.09 -21.57
CA THR A 342 -49.15 -19.91 -22.45
C THR A 342 -50.53 -20.07 -21.83
N ASN A 343 -51.50 -19.44 -22.45
CA ASN A 343 -52.92 -19.51 -22.11
C ASN A 343 -53.49 -20.85 -22.64
N PRO A 344 -54.11 -21.71 -21.83
CA PRO A 344 -54.84 -22.85 -22.35
C PRO A 344 -56.30 -22.47 -22.55
N LEU A 345 -56.72 -22.34 -23.80
CA LEU A 345 -58.13 -22.46 -24.21
C LEU A 345 -58.34 -23.76 -24.95
N ARG A 346 -59.18 -24.56 -24.36
CA ARG A 346 -60.02 -25.66 -24.74
C ARG A 346 -59.58 -27.06 -24.29
#